data_83edef10952b8d20fcbb47ec4bf3ad4c
#
_entry.id   83edef10952b8d20fcbb47ec4bf3ad4c
#
_cell.length_a   1.000
_cell.length_b   1.000
_cell.length_c   1.000
_cell.angle_alpha   90.00
_cell.angle_beta   90.00
_cell.angle_gamma   90.00
#
_symmetry.space_group_name_H-M   'P 1'
#
loop_
_entity.id
_entity.type
_entity.pdbx_description
1 polymer ?
#
loop_
_entity_poly.entity_id
_entity_poly.type
_entity_poly.pdbx_seq_one_letter_code
_entity_poly.pdbx_strand_id
1 'polypeptide(L)'
;MYKVIVVEDETMVRRGIILTIDWAALDCVIAGEAANGEEGAELAVRLSPDIIVTDVKMPRMDGVEMITKLREQGCRAKFIILTAYSDFKY
;
A
#
# COMPACT_ATOMS: atom_id res chain seq x y z
N MET A 1 6.71 -7.58 15.09
CA MET A 1 6.87 -6.67 13.95
C MET A 1 5.54 -6.32 13.33
N TYR A 2 5.39 -5.08 12.89
CA TYR A 2 4.19 -4.66 12.20
C TYR A 2 4.22 -5.17 10.76
N LYS A 3 3.10 -5.72 10.32
CA LYS A 3 2.98 -6.23 8.95
C LYS A 3 2.63 -5.09 8.01
N VAL A 4 3.41 -4.95 6.94
CA VAL A 4 3.24 -3.90 5.94
C VAL A 4 2.97 -4.53 4.59
N ILE A 5 2.00 -4.01 3.85
CA ILE A 5 1.86 -4.33 2.44
C ILE A 5 2.09 -3.08 1.63
N VAL A 6 2.65 -3.25 0.44
CA VAL A 6 2.95 -2.15 -0.48
C VAL A 6 2.12 -2.34 -1.73
N VAL A 7 1.33 -1.34 -2.08
CA VAL A 7 0.44 -1.36 -3.25
C VAL A 7 0.88 -0.26 -4.20
N GLU A 8 1.42 -0.64 -5.34
CA GLU A 8 1.97 0.29 -6.32
C GLU A 8 2.00 -0.41 -7.69
N ASP A 9 1.46 0.25 -8.72
CA ASP A 9 1.35 -0.39 -10.03
C ASP A 9 2.67 -0.45 -10.80
N GLU A 10 3.59 0.47 -10.56
CA GLU A 10 4.88 0.44 -11.23
C GLU A 10 5.84 -0.48 -10.48
N THR A 11 6.25 -1.56 -11.13
CA THR A 11 7.10 -2.57 -10.52
C THR A 11 8.40 -1.99 -9.95
N MET A 12 9.06 -1.12 -10.70
CA MET A 12 10.33 -0.55 -10.24
C MET A 12 10.15 0.35 -9.02
N VAL A 13 9.08 1.11 -8.99
CA VAL A 13 8.77 1.97 -7.83
C VAL A 13 8.45 1.10 -6.62
N ARG A 14 7.60 0.08 -6.81
CA ARG A 14 7.23 -0.84 -5.73
C ARG A 14 8.45 -1.54 -5.16
N ARG A 15 9.29 -2.09 -6.02
CA ARG A 15 10.51 -2.78 -5.58
C ARG A 15 11.49 -1.82 -4.91
N GLY A 16 11.58 -0.59 -5.41
CA GLY A 16 12.40 0.43 -4.79
C GLY A 16 11.98 0.74 -3.37
N ILE A 17 10.69 0.89 -3.13
CA ILE A 17 10.16 1.13 -1.78
C ILE A 17 10.51 -0.04 -0.86
N ILE A 18 10.29 -1.27 -1.34
CA ILE A 18 10.55 -2.46 -0.53
C ILE A 18 12.03 -2.63 -0.21
N LEU A 19 12.91 -2.36 -1.17
CA LEU A 19 14.33 -2.65 -1.04
C LEU A 19 15.16 -1.54 -0.40
N THR A 20 14.71 -0.29 -0.47
CA THR A 20 15.51 0.84 0.00
C THR A 20 15.21 1.27 1.43
N ILE A 21 14.04 0.96 1.94
CA ILE A 21 13.68 1.32 3.31
C ILE A 21 14.09 0.17 4.24
N ASP A 22 14.74 0.52 5.33
CA ASP A 22 15.12 -0.48 6.34
C ASP A 22 13.90 -0.77 7.24
N TRP A 23 13.03 -1.63 6.75
CA TRP A 23 11.79 -1.95 7.45
C TRP A 23 12.03 -2.59 8.81
N ALA A 24 13.07 -3.41 8.92
CA ALA A 24 13.39 -4.06 10.19
C ALA A 24 13.77 -3.04 11.26
N ALA A 25 14.46 -1.97 10.88
CA ALA A 25 14.82 -0.90 11.80
C ALA A 25 13.58 -0.16 12.32
N LEU A 26 12.48 -0.21 11.57
CA LEU A 26 11.20 0.39 11.95
C LEU A 26 10.27 -0.61 12.65
N ASP A 27 10.78 -1.76 12.99
CA ASP A 27 10.00 -2.86 13.57
C ASP A 27 8.87 -3.31 12.65
N CYS A 28 9.14 -3.32 11.35
CA CYS A 28 8.18 -3.68 10.31
C CYS A 28 8.71 -4.83 9.46
N VAL A 29 7.80 -5.56 8.86
CA VAL A 29 8.12 -6.59 7.88
C VAL A 29 7.18 -6.47 6.70
N ILE A 30 7.71 -6.60 5.49
CA ILE A 30 6.88 -6.59 4.28
C ILE A 30 6.21 -7.96 4.17
N ALA A 31 4.91 -7.97 4.39
CA ALA A 31 4.11 -9.20 4.35
C ALA A 31 3.59 -9.49 2.95
N GLY A 32 3.51 -8.49 2.07
CA GLY A 32 3.05 -8.70 0.72
C GLY A 32 3.12 -7.43 -0.11
N GLU A 33 2.93 -7.59 -1.41
CA GLU A 33 2.89 -6.47 -2.35
C GLU A 33 1.82 -6.71 -3.39
N ALA A 34 1.27 -5.64 -3.94
CA ALA A 34 0.22 -5.70 -4.94
C ALA A 34 0.44 -4.62 -6.00
N ALA A 35 -0.07 -4.86 -7.19
CA ALA A 35 0.13 -3.99 -8.34
C ALA A 35 -1.05 -3.07 -8.63
N ASN A 36 -2.14 -3.19 -7.90
CA ASN A 36 -3.31 -2.32 -8.06
C ASN A 36 -4.18 -2.40 -6.82
N GLY A 37 -5.18 -1.53 -6.74
CA GLY A 37 -6.03 -1.45 -5.55
C GLY A 37 -6.89 -2.68 -5.32
N GLU A 38 -7.29 -3.36 -6.39
CA GLU A 38 -8.09 -4.58 -6.28
C GLU A 38 -7.30 -5.69 -5.63
N GLU A 39 -6.07 -5.93 -6.10
CA GLU A 39 -5.16 -6.90 -5.48
C GLU A 39 -4.80 -6.49 -4.05
N GLY A 40 -4.58 -5.18 -3.84
CA GLY A 40 -4.26 -4.65 -2.52
C GLY A 40 -5.37 -4.91 -1.53
N ALA A 41 -6.63 -4.70 -1.94
CA ALA A 41 -7.78 -4.95 -1.08
C ALA A 41 -7.89 -6.43 -0.71
N GLU A 42 -7.71 -7.32 -1.68
CA GLU A 42 -7.75 -8.76 -1.43
C GLU A 42 -6.64 -9.19 -0.48
N LEU A 43 -5.45 -8.65 -0.69
CA LEU A 43 -4.29 -8.96 0.12
C LEU A 43 -4.50 -8.49 1.56
N ALA A 44 -5.07 -7.30 1.73
CA ALA A 44 -5.34 -6.73 3.06
C ALA A 44 -6.34 -7.57 3.83
N VAL A 45 -7.37 -8.06 3.17
CA VAL A 45 -8.36 -8.93 3.83
C VAL A 45 -7.69 -10.23 4.29
N ARG A 46 -6.83 -10.80 3.44
CA ARG A 46 -6.19 -12.08 3.74
C ARG A 46 -5.11 -11.97 4.82
N LEU A 47 -4.31 -10.91 4.79
CA LEU A 47 -3.14 -10.77 5.66
C LEU A 47 -3.37 -9.93 6.90
N SER A 48 -4.42 -9.14 6.95
CA SER A 48 -4.70 -8.21 8.06
C SER A 48 -3.47 -7.39 8.43
N PRO A 49 -2.93 -6.59 7.49
CA PRO A 49 -1.72 -5.83 7.76
C PRO A 49 -1.97 -4.71 8.78
N ASP A 50 -0.92 -4.25 9.41
CA ASP A 50 -0.98 -3.11 10.31
C ASP A 50 -0.85 -1.80 9.54
N ILE A 51 -0.08 -1.83 8.44
CA ILE A 51 0.21 -0.64 7.63
C ILE A 51 0.08 -1.00 6.16
N ILE A 52 -0.56 -0.13 5.40
CA ILE A 52 -0.68 -0.25 3.96
C ILE A 52 -0.06 0.98 3.32
N VAL A 53 1.01 0.79 2.56
CA VAL A 53 1.65 1.85 1.79
C VAL A 53 1.09 1.78 0.38
N THR A 54 0.47 2.84 -0.10
CA THR A 54 -0.19 2.81 -1.41
C THR A 54 0.01 4.10 -2.19
N ASP A 55 0.05 3.98 -3.52
CA ASP A 55 -0.08 5.11 -4.41
C ASP A 55 -1.58 5.43 -4.55
N VAL A 56 -1.88 6.63 -5.03
CA VAL A 56 -3.27 7.04 -5.29
C VAL A 56 -3.71 6.55 -6.66
N LYS A 57 -2.94 6.87 -7.70
CA LYS A 57 -3.33 6.57 -9.09
C LYS A 57 -2.84 5.21 -9.51
N MET A 58 -3.76 4.28 -9.65
CA MET A 58 -3.45 2.92 -10.09
C MET A 58 -4.59 2.44 -10.98
N PRO A 59 -4.30 1.52 -11.92
CA PRO A 59 -5.36 0.95 -12.73
C PRO A 59 -6.28 0.05 -11.89
N ARG A 60 -7.44 -0.21 -12.41
CA ARG A 60 -8.47 -1.10 -11.88
C ARG A 60 -9.16 -0.54 -10.64
N MET A 61 -8.45 -0.32 -9.58
CA MET A 61 -8.96 0.34 -8.38
C MET A 61 -7.87 1.23 -7.85
N ASP A 62 -8.11 2.52 -7.72
CA ASP A 62 -7.10 3.45 -7.22
C ASP A 62 -6.99 3.36 -5.69
N GLY A 63 -6.01 4.10 -5.14
CA GLY A 63 -5.73 4.06 -3.71
C GLY A 63 -6.90 4.55 -2.86
N VAL A 64 -7.59 5.59 -3.32
CA VAL A 64 -8.74 6.15 -2.58
C VAL A 64 -9.90 5.15 -2.53
N GLU A 65 -10.20 4.54 -3.67
CA GLU A 65 -11.24 3.52 -3.74
C GLU A 65 -10.90 2.32 -2.87
N MET A 66 -9.63 1.89 -2.88
CA MET A 66 -9.18 0.79 -2.05
C MET A 66 -9.34 1.10 -0.56
N ILE A 67 -8.91 2.28 -0.14
CA ILE A 67 -9.03 2.71 1.26
C ILE A 67 -10.48 2.74 1.68
N THR A 68 -11.35 3.33 0.86
CA THR A 68 -12.78 3.43 1.15
C THR A 68 -13.39 2.04 1.33
N LYS A 69 -13.09 1.15 0.40
CA LYS A 69 -13.60 -0.23 0.46
C LYS A 69 -13.12 -0.95 1.72
N LEU A 70 -11.85 -0.82 2.04
CA LEU A 70 -11.29 -1.47 3.21
C LEU A 70 -11.85 -0.92 4.52
N ARG A 71 -12.04 0.39 4.61
CA ARG A 71 -12.67 1.00 5.78
C ARG A 71 -14.09 0.52 5.97
N GLU A 72 -14.85 0.40 4.89
CA GLU A 72 -16.22 -0.12 4.94
C GLU A 72 -16.26 -1.56 5.42
N GLN A 73 -15.19 -2.32 5.17
CA GLN A 73 -15.08 -3.71 5.59
C GLN A 73 -14.49 -3.85 7.00
N GLY A 74 -14.27 -2.74 7.70
CA GLY A 74 -13.76 -2.78 9.06
C GLY A 74 -12.25 -2.87 9.18
N CYS A 75 -11.50 -2.65 8.10
CA CYS A 75 -10.05 -2.66 8.14
C CYS A 75 -9.54 -1.51 9.01
N ARG A 76 -8.63 -1.81 9.93
CA ARG A 76 -8.06 -0.83 10.87
C ARG A 76 -6.62 -0.48 10.56
N ALA A 77 -6.09 -0.92 9.44
CA ALA A 77 -4.72 -0.62 9.05
C ALA A 77 -4.51 0.90 8.94
N LYS A 78 -3.30 1.33 9.22
CA LYS A 78 -2.88 2.70 8.93
C LYS A 78 -2.51 2.77 7.46
N PHE A 79 -2.88 3.85 6.79
CA PHE A 79 -2.55 4.04 5.39
C PHE A 79 -1.50 5.13 5.25
N ILE A 80 -0.45 4.83 4.50
CA ILE A 80 0.56 5.80 4.10
C ILE A 80 0.40 5.98 2.60
N ILE A 81 0.05 7.19 2.17
CA ILE A 81 -0.20 7.48 0.78
C ILE A 81 1.04 8.11 0.15
N LEU A 82 1.52 7.50 -0.92
CA LEU A 82 2.62 8.02 -1.70
C LEU A 82 2.04 8.63 -2.97
N THR A 83 2.49 9.81 -3.33
CA THR A 83 2.04 10.45 -4.57
C THR A 83 3.24 10.74 -5.43
N ALA A 84 3.04 10.66 -6.75
CA ALA A 84 4.08 11.04 -7.69
C ALA A 84 4.33 12.54 -7.53
N TYR A 85 5.57 12.96 -7.81
CA TYR A 85 5.95 14.38 -7.72
C TYR A 85 4.99 15.30 -8.46
N SER A 86 4.53 14.86 -9.63
CA SER A 86 3.60 15.64 -10.43
C SER A 86 2.27 15.93 -9.73
N ASP A 87 1.90 15.14 -8.75
CA ASP A 87 0.65 15.32 -8.03
C ASP A 87 0.72 16.50 -7.05
N PHE A 88 1.90 17.00 -6.79
CA PHE A 88 2.10 18.13 -5.89
C PHE A 88 2.22 19.47 -6.61
N LYS A 89 2.06 19.50 -7.89
CA LYS A 89 2.20 20.73 -8.66
C LYS A 89 1.10 21.75 -8.38
N TYR A 90 0.07 21.34 -7.83
CA TYR A 90 -1.12 22.16 -7.61
C TYR A 90 -1.32 22.48 -6.16
#